data_fb5a800b067ec43ae48fea2e805d933d
#
_entry.id   fb5a800b067ec43ae48fea2e805d933d
#
_cell.length_a   1.000
_cell.length_b   1.000
_cell.length_c   1.000
_cell.angle_alpha   90.00
_cell.angle_beta   90.00
_cell.angle_gamma   90.00
#
_symmetry.space_group_name_H-M   'P 1'
#
loop_
_entity.id
_entity.type
_entity.pdbx_description
1 polymer ?
#
loop_
_entity_poly.entity_id
_entity_poly.type
_entity_poly.pdbx_seq_one_letter_code
_entity_poly.pdbx_strand_id
1 'polypeptide(L)'
;MMTTLDGFPVPVGVSGPEKGVVVVILGAEHRAPAAYDAVCERLHTAALRTVVIAPEPRLTPKSVIGILDVLGIGWAVVVGDRAGGELAWQLAATRVGRFVGLVVIDRGHPRAPDANGVIGDSECPPVEVGTTVLTSSAAARAVARESQRFVYADYRVVELGRRNAQESTAQLAAEIVLRTSTW
;
A
#
# COMPACT_ATOMS: atom_id res chain seq x y z
N MET A 1 17.72 -7.84 -3.96
CA MET A 1 18.25 -6.91 -2.93
C MET A 1 18.61 -5.59 -3.60
N MET A 2 18.05 -4.50 -3.12
CA MET A 2 18.40 -3.16 -3.60
C MET A 2 18.96 -2.34 -2.44
N THR A 3 19.79 -1.35 -2.75
CA THR A 3 20.31 -0.41 -1.74
C THR A 3 19.52 0.88 -1.83
N THR A 4 19.05 1.39 -0.68
CA THR A 4 18.34 2.65 -0.61
C THR A 4 19.30 3.84 -0.77
N LEU A 5 18.74 5.03 -0.99
CA LEU A 5 19.52 6.27 -1.04
C LEU A 5 20.32 6.53 0.25
N ASP A 6 19.79 6.03 1.39
CA ASP A 6 20.45 6.14 2.69
C ASP A 6 21.49 5.05 2.96
N GLY A 7 21.72 4.17 1.98
CA GLY A 7 22.81 3.21 1.99
C GLY A 7 22.55 1.88 2.70
N PHE A 8 21.30 1.53 3.02
CA PHE A 8 20.99 0.22 3.58
C PHE A 8 20.32 -0.71 2.56
N PRO A 9 20.54 -2.03 2.64
CA PRO A 9 19.95 -2.99 1.74
C PRO A 9 18.50 -3.30 2.14
N VAL A 10 17.63 -3.49 1.14
CA VAL A 10 16.25 -3.94 1.33
C VAL A 10 15.89 -4.95 0.25
N PRO A 11 15.25 -6.08 0.61
CA PRO A 11 14.74 -7.02 -0.38
C PRO A 11 13.63 -6.40 -1.21
N VAL A 12 13.78 -6.42 -2.54
CA VAL A 12 12.78 -5.94 -3.51
C VAL A 12 12.57 -7.02 -4.55
N GLY A 13 11.33 -7.45 -4.72
CA GLY A 13 10.92 -8.40 -5.77
C GLY A 13 10.14 -7.71 -6.87
N VAL A 14 10.64 -7.77 -8.10
CA VAL A 14 9.96 -7.23 -9.28
C VAL A 14 9.50 -8.38 -10.16
N SER A 15 8.21 -8.43 -10.50
CA SER A 15 7.65 -9.51 -11.31
C SER A 15 6.43 -9.05 -12.11
N GLY A 16 5.97 -9.91 -13.02
CA GLY A 16 4.83 -9.63 -13.90
C GLY A 16 5.23 -8.96 -15.21
N PRO A 17 4.25 -8.61 -16.05
CA PRO A 17 4.51 -8.07 -17.39
C PRO A 17 5.24 -6.72 -17.34
N GLU A 18 6.30 -6.60 -18.13
CA GLU A 18 7.13 -5.37 -18.15
C GLU A 18 6.36 -4.09 -18.44
N LYS A 19 5.33 -4.17 -19.27
CA LYS A 19 4.51 -3.03 -19.68
C LYS A 19 3.24 -2.88 -18.85
N GLY A 20 3.05 -3.71 -17.84
CA GLY A 20 1.88 -3.63 -16.97
C GLY A 20 1.90 -2.39 -16.08
N VAL A 21 0.71 -1.92 -15.71
CA VAL A 21 0.56 -0.92 -14.66
C VAL A 21 1.22 -1.46 -13.39
N VAL A 22 1.99 -0.63 -12.72
CA VAL A 22 2.78 -1.04 -11.56
C VAL A 22 1.99 -0.93 -10.28
N VAL A 23 2.06 -1.99 -9.48
CA VAL A 23 1.55 -2.03 -8.11
C VAL A 23 2.74 -2.22 -7.17
N VAL A 24 2.95 -1.27 -6.27
CA VAL A 24 3.99 -1.34 -5.24
C VAL A 24 3.37 -1.86 -3.96
N ILE A 25 3.89 -2.96 -3.43
CA ILE A 25 3.41 -3.56 -2.17
C ILE A 25 4.46 -3.35 -1.08
N LEU A 26 4.06 -2.64 -0.04
CA LEU A 26 4.86 -2.41 1.15
C LEU A 26 4.40 -3.40 2.23
N GLY A 27 5.27 -4.34 2.57
CA GLY A 27 4.94 -5.48 3.40
C GLY A 27 4.70 -5.16 4.87
N ALA A 28 3.96 -6.04 5.54
CA ALA A 28 3.78 -6.02 6.99
C ALA A 28 5.05 -6.49 7.71
N GLU A 29 5.22 -6.01 8.95
CA GLU A 29 6.29 -6.50 9.81
C GLU A 29 6.27 -8.04 9.91
N HIS A 30 7.45 -8.61 9.97
CA HIS A 30 7.65 -10.07 10.09
C HIS A 30 7.10 -10.91 8.93
N ARG A 31 6.71 -10.30 7.82
CA ARG A 31 6.32 -11.02 6.60
C ARG A 31 7.43 -10.96 5.55
N ALA A 32 7.84 -12.14 5.09
CA ALA A 32 8.75 -12.25 3.96
C ALA A 32 8.06 -11.80 2.66
N PRO A 33 8.80 -11.33 1.63
CA PRO A 33 8.21 -11.01 0.33
C PRO A 33 7.39 -12.13 -0.29
N ALA A 34 7.78 -13.39 -0.08
CA ALA A 34 7.05 -14.56 -0.55
C ALA A 34 5.62 -14.68 0.00
N ALA A 35 5.32 -14.04 1.13
CA ALA A 35 3.96 -14.03 1.68
C ALA A 35 2.95 -13.33 0.74
N TYR A 36 3.42 -12.54 -0.20
CA TYR A 36 2.59 -11.83 -1.19
C TYR A 36 2.52 -12.52 -2.55
N ASP A 37 3.14 -13.69 -2.71
CA ASP A 37 3.18 -14.38 -4.00
C ASP A 37 1.79 -14.69 -4.55
N ALA A 38 0.87 -15.14 -3.70
CA ALA A 38 -0.49 -15.47 -4.12
C ALA A 38 -1.27 -14.25 -4.64
N VAL A 39 -1.14 -13.11 -4.00
CA VAL A 39 -1.77 -11.87 -4.50
C VAL A 39 -1.08 -11.39 -5.77
N CYS A 40 0.25 -11.48 -5.85
CA CYS A 40 1.01 -11.11 -7.04
C CYS A 40 0.59 -11.94 -8.26
N GLU A 41 0.42 -13.26 -8.12
CA GLU A 41 -0.05 -14.12 -9.21
C GLU A 41 -1.40 -13.65 -9.76
N ARG A 42 -2.33 -13.29 -8.90
CA ARG A 42 -3.63 -12.75 -9.34
C ARG A 42 -3.49 -11.41 -10.05
N LEU A 43 -2.60 -10.55 -9.57
CA LEU A 43 -2.33 -9.26 -10.22
C LEU A 43 -1.65 -9.44 -11.58
N HIS A 44 -0.74 -10.40 -11.70
CA HIS A 44 -0.11 -10.74 -12.99
C HIS A 44 -1.14 -11.25 -14.00
N THR A 45 -2.11 -12.05 -13.56
CA THR A 45 -3.22 -12.50 -14.40
C THR A 45 -4.05 -11.34 -14.92
N ALA A 46 -4.16 -10.26 -14.13
CA ALA A 46 -4.81 -9.01 -14.55
C ALA A 46 -3.87 -8.07 -15.34
N ALA A 47 -2.73 -8.58 -15.82
CA ALA A 47 -1.72 -7.84 -16.58
C ALA A 47 -1.05 -6.70 -15.80
N LEU A 48 -0.98 -6.80 -14.49
CA LEU A 48 -0.30 -5.82 -13.62
C LEU A 48 1.11 -6.29 -13.29
N ARG A 49 2.03 -5.33 -13.19
CA ARG A 49 3.40 -5.56 -12.75
C ARG A 49 3.49 -5.29 -11.25
N THR A 50 4.20 -6.11 -10.50
CA THR A 50 4.31 -5.97 -9.05
C THR A 50 5.74 -5.66 -8.61
N VAL A 51 5.87 -4.78 -7.64
CA VAL A 51 7.10 -4.48 -6.92
C VAL A 51 6.82 -4.68 -5.45
N VAL A 52 7.37 -5.73 -4.85
CA VAL A 52 7.20 -6.03 -3.43
C VAL A 52 8.44 -5.56 -2.68
N ILE A 53 8.26 -4.64 -1.76
CA ILE A 53 9.34 -4.11 -0.91
C ILE A 53 9.15 -4.70 0.49
N ALA A 54 10.16 -5.42 0.97
CA ALA A 54 10.14 -6.02 2.30
C ALA A 54 10.05 -4.94 3.39
N PRO A 55 9.41 -5.25 4.53
CA PRO A 55 9.35 -4.33 5.65
C PRO A 55 10.76 -4.03 6.19
N GLU A 56 11.06 -2.77 6.35
CA GLU A 56 12.31 -2.28 6.91
C GLU A 56 12.01 -1.00 7.68
N PRO A 57 12.23 -0.97 9.01
CA PRO A 57 11.86 0.18 9.84
C PRO A 57 12.48 1.52 9.42
N ARG A 58 13.62 1.45 8.73
CA ARG A 58 14.33 2.65 8.24
C ARG A 58 13.81 3.20 6.92
N LEU A 59 12.87 2.51 6.26
CA LEU A 59 12.29 3.00 5.01
C LEU A 59 11.52 4.30 5.22
N THR A 60 11.80 5.26 4.36
CA THR A 60 11.12 6.55 4.30
C THR A 60 10.43 6.70 2.93
N PRO A 61 9.52 7.65 2.76
CA PRO A 61 8.99 7.97 1.43
C PRO A 61 10.09 8.22 0.40
N LYS A 62 11.15 8.92 0.79
CA LYS A 62 12.31 9.20 -0.07
C LYS A 62 13.03 7.91 -0.49
N SER A 63 13.19 6.95 0.40
CA SER A 63 13.82 5.66 0.10
C SER A 63 13.03 4.89 -0.96
N VAL A 64 11.70 4.83 -0.81
CA VAL A 64 10.82 4.13 -1.75
C VAL A 64 10.85 4.81 -3.12
N ILE A 65 10.75 6.13 -3.17
CA ILE A 65 10.84 6.87 -4.44
C ILE A 65 12.17 6.60 -5.13
N GLY A 66 13.28 6.58 -4.39
CA GLY A 66 14.60 6.24 -4.93
C GLY A 66 14.65 4.86 -5.56
N ILE A 67 14.02 3.86 -4.93
CA ILE A 67 13.91 2.51 -5.48
C ILE A 67 13.11 2.53 -6.80
N LEU A 68 11.97 3.21 -6.82
CA LEU A 68 11.13 3.31 -8.02
C LEU A 68 11.86 4.03 -9.16
N ASP A 69 12.63 5.07 -8.85
CA ASP A 69 13.42 5.81 -9.84
C ASP A 69 14.50 4.91 -10.47
N VAL A 70 15.21 4.12 -9.66
CA VAL A 70 16.19 3.13 -10.17
C VAL A 70 15.53 2.11 -11.08
N LEU A 71 14.30 1.70 -10.77
CA LEU A 71 13.52 0.76 -11.58
C LEU A 71 12.86 1.40 -12.80
N GLY A 72 12.97 2.72 -12.97
CA GLY A 72 12.34 3.44 -14.08
C GLY A 72 10.82 3.56 -13.97
N ILE A 73 10.28 3.49 -12.76
CA ILE A 73 8.84 3.53 -12.50
C ILE A 73 8.42 4.96 -12.16
N GLY A 74 7.69 5.60 -13.07
CA GLY A 74 7.23 6.98 -12.90
C GLY A 74 5.99 7.13 -12.03
N TRP A 75 5.09 6.15 -12.05
CA TRP A 75 3.86 6.15 -11.28
C TRP A 75 3.36 4.73 -11.02
N ALA A 76 2.57 4.57 -9.96
CA ALA A 76 2.07 3.27 -9.54
C ALA A 76 0.83 3.40 -8.65
N VAL A 77 0.15 2.28 -8.40
CA VAL A 77 -0.75 2.12 -7.26
C VAL A 77 0.10 1.63 -6.09
N VAL A 78 -0.07 2.22 -4.91
CA VAL A 78 0.64 1.78 -3.72
C VAL A 78 -0.29 1.00 -2.80
N VAL A 79 0.22 -0.12 -2.29
CA VAL A 79 -0.47 -1.00 -1.36
C VAL A 79 0.36 -1.10 -0.09
N GLY A 80 -0.26 -0.87 1.05
CA GLY A 80 0.41 -0.99 2.35
C GLY A 80 -0.29 -1.99 3.25
N ASP A 81 0.46 -2.97 3.76
CA ASP A 81 -0.06 -3.97 4.67
C ASP A 81 0.39 -3.64 6.10
N ARG A 82 -0.56 -3.28 6.96
CA ARG A 82 -0.34 -2.96 8.39
C ARG A 82 0.76 -1.90 8.59
N ALA A 83 1.94 -2.28 9.06
CA ALA A 83 3.06 -1.35 9.23
C ALA A 83 3.48 -0.68 7.91
N GLY A 84 3.46 -1.41 6.80
CA GLY A 84 3.67 -0.86 5.47
C GLY A 84 2.58 0.14 5.05
N GLY A 85 1.41 0.06 5.68
CA GLY A 85 0.31 0.97 5.43
C GLY A 85 0.59 2.42 5.84
N GLU A 86 1.32 2.65 6.91
CA GLU A 86 1.70 4.02 7.30
C GLU A 86 2.56 4.68 6.23
N LEU A 87 3.56 3.97 5.74
CA LEU A 87 4.41 4.43 4.67
C LEU A 87 3.63 4.65 3.36
N ALA A 88 2.68 3.76 3.05
CA ALA A 88 1.81 3.91 1.89
C ALA A 88 0.95 5.19 1.96
N TRP A 89 0.36 5.47 3.12
CA TRP A 89 -0.37 6.71 3.35
C TRP A 89 0.51 7.94 3.13
N GLN A 90 1.71 7.93 3.70
CA GLN A 90 2.67 9.04 3.57
C GLN A 90 3.08 9.25 2.11
N LEU A 91 3.34 8.19 1.37
CA LEU A 91 3.69 8.26 -0.05
C LEU A 91 2.55 8.86 -0.87
N ALA A 92 1.33 8.38 -0.70
CA ALA A 92 0.17 8.89 -1.40
C ALA A 92 -0.12 10.37 -1.06
N ALA A 93 0.13 10.78 0.19
CA ALA A 93 -0.10 12.14 0.67
C ALA A 93 0.98 13.13 0.20
N THR A 94 2.25 12.72 0.13
CA THR A 94 3.39 13.61 -0.07
C THR A 94 4.01 13.54 -1.46
N ARG A 95 3.76 12.48 -2.22
CA ARG A 95 4.34 12.27 -3.55
C ARG A 95 3.28 12.35 -4.64
N VAL A 96 2.67 13.51 -4.73
CA VAL A 96 1.63 13.81 -5.73
C VAL A 96 2.17 13.57 -7.14
N GLY A 97 1.36 12.90 -7.97
CA GLY A 97 1.74 12.53 -9.34
C GLY A 97 2.56 11.24 -9.46
N ARG A 98 3.04 10.67 -8.37
CA ARG A 98 3.77 9.38 -8.37
C ARG A 98 2.85 8.20 -8.07
N PHE A 99 1.72 8.43 -7.41
CA PHE A 99 0.75 7.38 -7.09
C PHE A 99 -0.63 7.79 -7.58
N VAL A 100 -1.33 6.84 -8.20
CA VAL A 100 -2.66 7.05 -8.80
C VAL A 100 -3.77 6.37 -8.00
N GLY A 101 -3.42 5.62 -6.98
CA GLY A 101 -4.35 4.96 -6.08
C GLY A 101 -3.63 4.41 -4.85
N LEU A 102 -4.41 4.23 -3.78
CA LEU A 102 -3.92 3.72 -2.50
C LEU A 102 -4.83 2.59 -2.01
N VAL A 103 -4.22 1.48 -1.61
CA VAL A 103 -4.91 0.38 -0.94
C VAL A 103 -4.16 0.06 0.35
N VAL A 104 -4.86 0.05 1.47
CA VAL A 104 -4.25 -0.16 2.79
C VAL A 104 -5.01 -1.24 3.57
N ILE A 105 -4.26 -2.06 4.28
CA ILE A 105 -4.82 -3.10 5.16
C ILE A 105 -4.55 -2.72 6.61
N ASP A 106 -5.62 -2.60 7.40
CA ASP A 106 -5.58 -2.42 8.86
C ASP A 106 -4.71 -1.23 9.34
N ARG A 107 -4.68 -0.15 8.58
CA ARG A 107 -3.97 1.07 8.98
C ARG A 107 -4.73 2.30 8.53
N GLY A 108 -4.84 3.29 9.39
CA GLY A 108 -5.46 4.58 9.08
C GLY A 108 -4.46 5.63 8.62
N HIS A 109 -5.00 6.74 8.13
CA HIS A 109 -4.19 7.93 7.81
C HIS A 109 -3.36 8.34 9.04
N PRO A 110 -2.09 8.75 8.87
CA PRO A 110 -1.22 9.11 10.01
C PRO A 110 -1.77 10.18 10.94
N ARG A 111 -2.65 11.06 10.48
CA ARG A 111 -3.34 12.06 11.33
C ARG A 111 -4.53 11.50 12.08
N ALA A 112 -5.08 10.37 11.66
CA ALA A 112 -6.19 9.74 12.37
C ALA A 112 -5.66 8.98 13.58
N PRO A 113 -6.25 9.17 14.79
CA PRO A 113 -5.86 8.36 15.94
C PRO A 113 -6.07 6.87 15.66
N ASP A 114 -5.10 6.04 16.05
CA ASP A 114 -5.24 4.59 15.99
C ASP A 114 -6.19 4.06 17.09
N ALA A 115 -6.33 2.74 17.19
CA ALA A 115 -7.20 2.11 18.19
C ALA A 115 -6.82 2.47 19.64
N ASN A 116 -5.59 2.91 19.89
CA ASN A 116 -5.09 3.34 21.19
C ASN A 116 -5.07 4.86 21.35
N GLY A 117 -5.62 5.60 20.38
CA GLY A 117 -5.66 7.05 20.40
C GLY A 117 -4.34 7.73 20.00
N VAL A 118 -3.38 6.98 19.45
CA VAL A 118 -2.07 7.50 19.06
C VAL A 118 -2.13 8.04 17.63
N ILE A 119 -1.63 9.26 17.45
CA ILE A 119 -1.47 9.91 16.14
C ILE A 119 -0.04 9.68 15.65
N GLY A 120 0.13 9.01 14.51
CA GLY A 120 1.45 8.70 13.96
C GLY A 120 2.20 9.92 13.45
N ASP A 121 1.51 10.81 12.72
CA ASP A 121 2.08 12.06 12.19
C ASP A 121 0.99 13.10 12.03
N SER A 122 0.98 14.10 12.91
CA SER A 122 -0.01 15.18 12.91
C SER A 122 0.15 16.15 11.72
N GLU A 123 1.28 16.10 11.03
CA GLU A 123 1.60 16.97 9.90
C GLU A 123 1.36 16.30 8.53
N CYS A 124 1.00 15.03 8.50
CA CYS A 124 0.77 14.31 7.24
C CYS A 124 -0.35 14.96 6.43
N PRO A 125 -0.09 15.36 5.17
CA PRO A 125 -1.12 15.98 4.34
C PRO A 125 -2.29 15.05 4.04
N PRO A 126 -3.44 15.59 3.63
CA PRO A 126 -4.52 14.79 3.06
C PRO A 126 -4.07 14.05 1.79
N VAL A 127 -4.76 12.96 1.48
CA VAL A 127 -4.55 12.17 0.27
C VAL A 127 -5.56 12.61 -0.80
N GLU A 128 -5.10 12.81 -2.02
CA GLU A 128 -5.91 13.29 -3.14
C GLU A 128 -6.14 12.23 -4.22
N VAL A 129 -5.88 10.94 -3.90
CA VAL A 129 -6.11 9.82 -4.82
C VAL A 129 -7.14 8.85 -4.26
N GLY A 130 -7.83 8.13 -5.14
CA GLY A 130 -8.79 7.10 -4.74
C GLY A 130 -8.18 6.09 -3.80
N THR A 131 -8.84 5.85 -2.66
CA THR A 131 -8.30 5.06 -1.56
C THR A 131 -9.28 3.98 -1.13
N THR A 132 -8.77 2.77 -0.95
CA THR A 132 -9.49 1.65 -0.35
C THR A 132 -8.77 1.21 0.92
N VAL A 133 -9.51 1.10 2.02
CA VAL A 133 -8.99 0.51 3.27
C VAL A 133 -9.71 -0.80 3.53
N LEU A 134 -8.93 -1.88 3.60
CA LEU A 134 -9.46 -3.20 3.98
C LEU A 134 -9.24 -3.39 5.48
N THR A 135 -10.27 -3.86 6.16
CA THR A 135 -10.24 -3.98 7.62
C THR A 135 -10.56 -5.40 8.06
N SER A 136 -9.81 -5.92 9.03
CA SER A 136 -9.99 -7.26 9.58
C SER A 136 -10.61 -7.26 10.98
N SER A 137 -10.92 -6.09 11.54
CA SER A 137 -11.50 -5.95 12.89
C SER A 137 -12.41 -4.74 12.99
N ALA A 138 -13.25 -4.70 14.02
CA ALA A 138 -14.10 -3.54 14.31
C ALA A 138 -13.26 -2.30 14.67
N ALA A 139 -12.16 -2.49 15.39
CA ALA A 139 -11.24 -1.41 15.74
C ALA A 139 -10.59 -0.80 14.49
N ALA A 140 -10.09 -1.63 13.58
CA ALA A 140 -9.53 -1.17 12.31
C ALA A 140 -10.58 -0.44 11.46
N ARG A 141 -11.82 -0.90 11.47
CA ARG A 141 -12.92 -0.24 10.75
C ARG A 141 -13.21 1.14 11.29
N ALA A 142 -13.20 1.31 12.61
CA ALA A 142 -13.40 2.62 13.23
C ALA A 142 -12.29 3.60 12.83
N VAL A 143 -11.03 3.17 12.84
CA VAL A 143 -9.89 3.97 12.40
C VAL A 143 -10.01 4.32 10.91
N ALA A 144 -10.43 3.37 10.08
CA ALA A 144 -10.65 3.60 8.65
C ALA A 144 -11.72 4.67 8.40
N ARG A 145 -12.81 4.66 9.15
CA ARG A 145 -13.86 5.69 9.05
C ARG A 145 -13.35 7.07 9.46
N GLU A 146 -12.58 7.17 10.52
CA GLU A 146 -11.95 8.42 10.93
C GLU A 146 -10.98 8.97 9.88
N SER A 147 -10.33 8.08 9.14
CA SER A 147 -9.38 8.46 8.09
C SER A 147 -10.03 9.10 6.87
N GLN A 148 -11.34 8.90 6.66
CA GLN A 148 -12.07 9.42 5.50
C GLN A 148 -11.95 10.94 5.35
N ARG A 149 -11.95 11.67 6.45
CA ARG A 149 -11.82 13.15 6.45
C ARG A 149 -10.49 13.65 5.89
N PHE A 150 -9.49 12.77 5.76
CA PHE A 150 -8.18 13.09 5.21
C PHE A 150 -8.01 12.58 3.77
N VAL A 151 -9.08 12.13 3.12
CA VAL A 151 -9.06 11.69 1.72
C VAL A 151 -10.01 12.56 0.91
N TYR A 152 -9.47 13.30 -0.04
CA TYR A 152 -10.21 14.22 -0.91
C TYR A 152 -10.41 13.60 -2.30
N ALA A 153 -10.83 12.33 -2.29
CA ALA A 153 -11.11 11.53 -3.48
C ALA A 153 -12.07 10.41 -3.11
N ASP A 154 -12.36 9.50 -4.03
CA ASP A 154 -13.17 8.33 -3.73
C ASP A 154 -12.55 7.51 -2.59
N TYR A 155 -13.38 7.11 -1.64
CA TYR A 155 -12.95 6.39 -0.44
C TYR A 155 -13.85 5.19 -0.17
N ARG A 156 -13.25 4.01 -0.06
CA ARG A 156 -13.95 2.75 0.25
C ARG A 156 -13.36 2.10 1.48
N VAL A 157 -14.23 1.61 2.35
CA VAL A 157 -13.86 0.73 3.46
C VAL A 157 -14.46 -0.65 3.18
N VAL A 158 -13.62 -1.67 3.13
CA VAL A 158 -14.02 -3.05 2.80
C VAL A 158 -13.61 -3.97 3.94
N GLU A 159 -14.54 -4.79 4.40
CA GLU A 159 -14.25 -5.79 5.41
C GLU A 159 -13.61 -7.02 4.76
N LEU A 160 -12.43 -7.42 5.28
CA LEU A 160 -11.76 -8.64 4.83
C LEU A 160 -12.53 -9.88 5.29
N GLY A 161 -12.78 -10.80 4.34
CA GLY A 161 -13.34 -12.11 4.66
C GLY A 161 -12.40 -12.91 5.54
N ARG A 162 -12.96 -13.59 6.55
CA ARG A 162 -12.18 -14.33 7.54
C ARG A 162 -12.19 -15.83 7.32
N ARG A 163 -12.90 -16.31 6.29
CA ARG A 163 -13.11 -17.75 6.08
C ARG A 163 -11.82 -18.50 5.80
N ASN A 164 -10.95 -17.92 4.96
CA ASN A 164 -9.66 -18.50 4.63
C ASN A 164 -8.75 -17.47 3.93
N ALA A 165 -7.47 -17.83 3.82
CA ALA A 165 -6.46 -16.98 3.19
C ALA A 165 -6.72 -16.72 1.69
N GLN A 166 -7.34 -17.67 0.98
CA GLN A 166 -7.67 -17.52 -0.45
C GLN A 166 -8.73 -16.44 -0.66
N GLU A 167 -9.75 -16.38 0.20
CA GLU A 167 -10.78 -15.35 0.13
C GLU A 167 -10.18 -13.96 0.36
N SER A 168 -9.35 -13.79 1.39
CA SER A 168 -8.67 -12.52 1.68
C SER A 168 -7.75 -12.09 0.53
N THR A 169 -7.01 -13.03 -0.04
CA THR A 169 -6.14 -12.78 -1.20
C THR A 169 -6.95 -12.32 -2.41
N ALA A 170 -8.07 -12.97 -2.69
CA ALA A 170 -8.93 -12.62 -3.81
C ALA A 170 -9.55 -11.22 -3.63
N GLN A 171 -10.01 -10.90 -2.41
CA GLN A 171 -10.55 -9.57 -2.10
C GLN A 171 -9.48 -8.48 -2.27
N LEU A 172 -8.30 -8.69 -1.72
CA LEU A 172 -7.20 -7.74 -1.84
C LEU A 172 -6.84 -7.50 -3.30
N ALA A 173 -6.67 -8.56 -4.07
CA ALA A 173 -6.36 -8.45 -5.50
C ALA A 173 -7.46 -7.69 -6.26
N ALA A 174 -8.74 -7.96 -5.99
CA ALA A 174 -9.86 -7.28 -6.62
C ALA A 174 -9.87 -5.78 -6.32
N GLU A 175 -9.63 -5.38 -5.07
CA GLU A 175 -9.59 -3.97 -4.69
C GLU A 175 -8.38 -3.24 -5.31
N ILE A 176 -7.24 -3.92 -5.43
CA ILE A 176 -6.08 -3.36 -6.13
C ILE A 176 -6.40 -3.13 -7.62
N VAL A 177 -6.98 -4.13 -8.27
CA VAL A 177 -7.37 -4.02 -9.70
C VAL A 177 -8.33 -2.86 -9.90
N LEU A 178 -9.30 -2.68 -9.01
CA LEU A 178 -10.22 -1.53 -9.07
C LEU A 178 -9.46 -0.20 -9.06
N ARG A 179 -8.46 -0.06 -8.22
CA ARG A 179 -7.67 1.19 -8.14
C ARG A 179 -6.74 1.41 -9.34
N THR A 180 -6.42 0.37 -10.09
CA THR A 180 -5.67 0.51 -11.35
C THR A 180 -6.54 0.94 -12.53
N SER A 181 -7.86 0.82 -12.41
CA SER A 181 -8.84 1.04 -13.49
C SER A 181 -9.62 2.36 -13.38
N THR A 182 -9.53 3.06 -12.26
CA THR A 182 -10.30 4.30 -12.01
C THR A 182 -9.45 5.53 -12.36
N TRP A 183 -9.46 5.89 -13.59
CA TRP A 183 -8.86 7.12 -14.13
C TRP A 183 -9.95 8.13 -14.45
#